data_645b2f8e0088c87fccddd8a91493ffc7
#
_entry.id   645b2f8e0088c87fccddd8a91493ffc7
#
_cell.length_a   1.000
_cell.length_b   1.000
_cell.length_c   1.000
_cell.angle_alpha   90.00
_cell.angle_beta   90.00
_cell.angle_gamma   90.00
#
_symmetry.space_group_name_H-M   'P 1'
#
loop_
_entity.id
_entity.type
_entity.pdbx_description
1 polymer ?
#
loop_
_entity_poly.entity_id
_entity_poly.type
_entity_poly.pdbx_seq_one_letter_code
_entity_poly.pdbx_strand_id
1 'polypeptide(L)'
;MKGTFISIFKGIFSRLDTSLARVPRLRRAADFRAIALLVMAMLSLLMMAGATGCAAKVNPRESLAAQGRAPEGSPKLLAIYQPWFGQKAHIDVGYSCHDPNVLRQQIAKAKELNISGFVVNWYGPRKEFEDQAYGLMQQAASADPSFKVAAQYDEAVDHPGYDTDAVIVDLQYLYDRYIGPEAGPSRNAYLRYNGRPVIFIFPKESNTDWNRIRQVTRSWPDPPLLIYKDMSDKYPDAFDGYYAWVQPGKDGWARDGSNYGEDYLNYFYRNMQEHHPDKIAVGAVWPGFDDSKASWSRNRHIAYRCGKTFEDVLRVFRKYYGSQNAAPYLLVETWNDYEEGTDVERSIGHCGGNSGINSAVAGEQ
;
A
#
# COMPACT_ATOMS: atom_id res chain seq x y z
N MET A 1 -27.30 -7.28 28.33
CA MET A 1 -26.20 -6.40 28.66
C MET A 1 -26.49 -5.42 29.81
N LYS A 2 -27.18 -5.85 30.87
CA LYS A 2 -27.46 -5.02 32.09
C LYS A 2 -26.80 -5.58 33.34
N GLY A 3 -26.08 -6.70 33.28
CA GLY A 3 -25.52 -7.38 34.46
C GLY A 3 -24.05 -7.04 34.78
N THR A 4 -23.28 -6.53 33.82
CA THR A 4 -21.82 -6.36 33.97
C THR A 4 -21.41 -5.00 34.54
N PHE A 5 -22.27 -3.99 34.42
CA PHE A 5 -21.98 -2.64 34.93
C PHE A 5 -22.14 -2.50 36.48
N ILE A 6 -22.96 -3.31 37.08
CA ILE A 6 -23.23 -3.24 38.55
C ILE A 6 -22.11 -3.89 39.36
N SER A 7 -21.36 -4.82 38.78
CA SER A 7 -20.25 -5.52 39.45
C SER A 7 -19.00 -4.66 39.62
N ILE A 8 -18.75 -3.74 38.68
CA ILE A 8 -17.55 -2.87 38.72
C ILE A 8 -17.69 -1.77 39.75
N PHE A 9 -18.92 -1.27 39.99
CA PHE A 9 -19.18 -0.23 41.00
C PHE A 9 -19.08 -0.75 42.43
N LYS A 10 -19.40 -2.01 42.71
CA LYS A 10 -19.26 -2.60 44.06
C LYS A 10 -17.81 -2.85 44.47
N GLY A 11 -16.88 -3.06 43.51
CA GLY A 11 -15.47 -3.28 43.81
C GLY A 11 -14.68 -2.02 44.20
N ILE A 12 -15.14 -0.86 43.77
CA ILE A 12 -14.46 0.43 44.03
C ILE A 12 -14.85 0.96 45.44
N PHE A 13 -16.07 0.72 45.90
CA PHE A 13 -16.52 1.18 47.20
C PHE A 13 -16.02 0.34 48.38
N SER A 14 -15.68 -0.95 48.19
CA SER A 14 -15.18 -1.81 49.26
C SER A 14 -13.70 -1.55 49.62
N ARG A 15 -12.94 -0.81 48.84
CA ARG A 15 -11.53 -0.45 49.10
C ARG A 15 -11.36 0.93 49.77
N LEU A 16 -12.41 1.73 49.83
CA LEU A 16 -12.35 3.06 50.45
C LEU A 16 -12.70 3.06 51.96
N ASP A 17 -13.25 1.97 52.48
CA ASP A 17 -13.74 1.92 53.88
C ASP A 17 -12.65 1.51 54.89
N THR A 18 -11.48 1.07 54.45
CA THR A 18 -10.40 0.63 55.37
C THR A 18 -9.28 1.65 55.57
N SER A 19 -9.34 2.83 54.90
CA SER A 19 -8.29 3.87 54.97
C SER A 19 -8.67 5.12 55.79
N LEU A 20 -9.90 5.20 56.33
CA LEU A 20 -10.42 6.41 57.01
C LEU A 20 -10.36 6.37 58.54
N ALA A 21 -9.61 5.44 59.14
CA ALA A 21 -9.56 5.28 60.62
C ALA A 21 -8.59 6.22 61.34
N ARG A 22 -7.98 7.24 60.69
CA ARG A 22 -7.07 8.17 61.38
C ARG A 22 -7.13 9.60 60.83
N VAL A 23 -8.34 10.24 60.87
CA VAL A 23 -8.42 11.70 60.68
C VAL A 23 -9.36 12.27 61.74
N PRO A 24 -8.99 13.35 62.45
CA PRO A 24 -9.82 13.94 63.49
C PRO A 24 -11.12 14.51 62.91
N ARG A 25 -12.19 14.35 63.66
CA ARG A 25 -13.54 14.81 63.34
C ARG A 25 -13.58 16.27 62.90
N LEU A 26 -13.74 16.47 61.60
CA LEU A 26 -14.16 17.74 61.01
C LEU A 26 -15.70 17.80 60.94
N ARG A 27 -16.18 18.94 61.32
CA ARG A 27 -17.60 19.20 61.53
C ARG A 27 -18.32 19.46 60.20
N ARG A 28 -19.42 18.75 59.99
CA ARG A 28 -20.70 19.19 59.43
C ARG A 28 -20.93 19.18 57.91
N ALA A 29 -22.08 18.70 57.63
CA ALA A 29 -22.94 18.72 56.43
C ALA A 29 -22.76 19.82 55.35
N ALA A 30 -22.09 20.92 55.63
CA ALA A 30 -21.81 21.98 54.66
C ALA A 30 -20.67 21.63 53.70
N ASP A 31 -19.69 20.87 54.19
CA ASP A 31 -18.50 20.55 53.38
C ASP A 31 -18.78 19.45 52.35
N PHE A 32 -19.72 18.56 52.62
CA PHE A 32 -20.16 17.54 51.65
C PHE A 32 -20.89 18.15 50.44
N ARG A 33 -21.63 19.24 50.64
CA ARG A 33 -22.30 19.93 49.51
C ARG A 33 -21.30 20.68 48.62
N ALA A 34 -20.27 21.25 49.22
CA ALA A 34 -19.22 21.93 48.46
C ALA A 34 -18.36 20.95 47.62
N ILE A 35 -18.01 19.79 48.20
CA ILE A 35 -17.27 18.72 47.49
C ILE A 35 -18.14 18.08 46.40
N ALA A 36 -19.43 17.86 46.65
CA ALA A 36 -20.35 17.34 45.66
C ALA A 36 -20.54 18.32 44.47
N LEU A 37 -20.61 19.61 44.77
CA LEU A 37 -20.70 20.65 43.72
C LEU A 37 -19.40 20.79 42.89
N LEU A 38 -18.23 20.64 43.53
CA LEU A 38 -16.94 20.64 42.84
C LEU A 38 -16.76 19.41 41.94
N VAL A 39 -17.18 18.23 42.41
CA VAL A 39 -17.15 17.00 41.62
C VAL A 39 -18.14 17.05 40.45
N MET A 40 -19.33 17.61 40.67
CA MET A 40 -20.33 17.82 39.61
C MET A 40 -19.86 18.88 38.59
N ALA A 41 -19.18 19.94 39.04
CA ALA A 41 -18.59 20.95 38.14
C ALA A 41 -17.40 20.40 37.35
N MET A 42 -16.56 19.56 37.95
CA MET A 42 -15.49 18.85 37.22
C MET A 42 -16.02 17.84 36.21
N LEU A 43 -17.06 17.09 36.56
CA LEU A 43 -17.71 16.15 35.64
C LEU A 43 -18.42 16.87 34.49
N SER A 44 -19.02 18.03 34.72
CA SER A 44 -19.62 18.83 33.64
C SER A 44 -18.57 19.52 32.77
N LEU A 45 -17.41 19.93 33.30
CA LEU A 45 -16.29 20.40 32.49
C LEU A 45 -15.66 19.28 31.63
N LEU A 46 -15.54 18.03 32.16
CA LEU A 46 -15.10 16.88 31.39
C LEU A 46 -16.11 16.48 30.29
N MET A 47 -17.41 16.66 30.55
CA MET A 47 -18.42 16.38 29.50
C MET A 47 -18.50 17.48 28.43
N MET A 48 -18.17 18.71 28.76
CA MET A 48 -18.09 19.79 27.74
C MET A 48 -16.78 19.78 26.93
N ALA A 49 -15.70 19.22 27.45
CA ALA A 49 -14.47 19.01 26.70
C ALA A 49 -14.55 17.82 25.71
N GLY A 50 -15.55 16.95 25.86
CA GLY A 50 -15.78 15.79 25.00
C GLY A 50 -16.66 16.06 23.77
N ALA A 51 -17.25 17.25 23.61
CA ALA A 51 -18.26 17.53 22.59
C ALA A 51 -17.81 18.46 21.46
N THR A 52 -16.55 18.90 21.44
CA THR A 52 -15.99 19.70 20.31
C THR A 52 -14.81 19.04 19.60
N GLY A 53 -14.80 17.72 19.62
CA GLY A 53 -14.04 16.95 18.65
C GLY A 53 -14.76 17.01 17.31
N CYS A 54 -14.72 18.15 16.59
CA CYS A 54 -14.75 18.09 15.15
C CYS A 54 -13.62 17.16 14.76
N ALA A 55 -13.95 15.91 14.39
CA ALA A 55 -13.06 15.09 13.63
C ALA A 55 -12.72 15.92 12.40
N ALA A 56 -11.59 16.61 12.43
CA ALA A 56 -11.02 17.23 11.26
C ALA A 56 -10.99 16.10 10.24
N LYS A 57 -11.74 16.24 9.14
CA LYS A 57 -11.65 15.35 8.00
C LYS A 57 -10.20 15.44 7.56
N VAL A 58 -9.37 14.51 8.02
CA VAL A 58 -7.98 14.42 7.57
C VAL A 58 -8.08 14.15 6.08
N ASN A 59 -7.70 15.13 5.29
CA ASN A 59 -7.62 14.97 3.86
C ASN A 59 -6.50 13.95 3.60
N PRO A 60 -6.78 12.76 3.06
CA PRO A 60 -5.73 11.77 2.82
C PRO A 60 -4.61 12.30 1.91
N ARG A 61 -4.89 13.30 1.07
CA ARG A 61 -3.86 14.06 0.35
C ARG A 61 -2.92 14.81 1.29
N GLU A 62 -3.43 15.35 2.39
CA GLU A 62 -2.60 16.02 3.39
C GLU A 62 -1.75 15.02 4.20
N SER A 63 -2.20 13.78 4.41
CA SER A 63 -1.39 12.79 5.12
C SER A 63 -0.18 12.30 4.31
N LEU A 64 -0.27 12.26 2.98
CA LEU A 64 0.88 11.99 2.10
C LEU A 64 1.70 13.25 1.80
N ALA A 65 1.06 14.40 1.61
CA ALA A 65 1.72 15.67 1.27
C ALA A 65 2.31 16.40 2.50
N ALA A 66 1.74 16.25 3.70
CA ALA A 66 2.24 16.87 4.93
C ALA A 66 3.52 16.20 5.47
N GLN A 67 3.97 15.09 4.87
CA GLN A 67 5.31 14.57 5.09
C GLN A 67 6.29 15.44 4.28
N GLY A 68 6.57 16.65 4.76
CA GLY A 68 7.72 17.44 4.30
C GLY A 68 8.92 16.52 4.16
N ARG A 69 9.94 16.90 3.39
CA ARG A 69 11.13 16.10 3.05
C ARG A 69 11.35 14.94 4.02
N ALA A 70 11.05 13.71 3.55
CA ALA A 70 11.04 12.53 4.41
C ALA A 70 12.33 12.47 5.23
N PRO A 71 12.28 12.14 6.52
CA PRO A 71 13.48 11.97 7.34
C PRO A 71 14.46 11.03 6.66
N GLU A 72 15.76 11.30 6.81
CA GLU A 72 16.81 10.41 6.32
C GLU A 72 16.54 8.99 6.86
N GLY A 73 16.43 8.00 5.97
CA GLY A 73 16.04 6.62 6.33
C GLY A 73 14.56 6.27 6.14
N SER A 74 13.70 7.21 5.74
CA SER A 74 12.32 6.88 5.36
C SER A 74 12.27 6.10 4.04
N PRO A 75 11.33 5.13 3.89
CA PRO A 75 11.17 4.40 2.64
C PRO A 75 10.77 5.34 1.51
N LYS A 76 11.29 5.09 0.31
CA LYS A 76 10.78 5.76 -0.88
C LYS A 76 9.39 5.21 -1.20
N LEU A 77 8.43 6.10 -1.42
CA LEU A 77 7.12 5.70 -1.91
C LEU A 77 7.21 5.39 -3.40
N LEU A 78 6.75 4.21 -3.76
CA LEU A 78 6.51 3.79 -5.14
C LEU A 78 5.04 3.43 -5.28
N ALA A 79 4.47 3.51 -6.48
CA ALA A 79 3.10 3.05 -6.71
C ALA A 79 3.06 2.02 -7.83
N ILE A 80 2.24 1.00 -7.67
CA ILE A 80 1.96 0.03 -8.73
C ILE A 80 1.13 0.74 -9.82
N TYR A 81 1.53 0.58 -11.06
CA TYR A 81 0.90 1.20 -12.22
C TYR A 81 0.38 0.16 -13.18
N GLN A 82 -0.90 0.27 -13.55
CA GLN A 82 -1.54 -0.59 -14.54
C GLN A 82 -1.43 0.05 -15.92
N PRO A 83 -0.72 -0.57 -16.88
CA PRO A 83 -0.43 0.03 -18.18
C PRO A 83 -1.48 -0.30 -19.27
N TRP A 84 -2.62 -0.86 -18.92
CA TRP A 84 -3.58 -1.48 -19.86
C TRP A 84 -4.74 -0.58 -20.31
N PHE A 85 -4.89 0.64 -19.75
CA PHE A 85 -6.02 1.50 -20.12
C PHE A 85 -5.85 2.16 -21.49
N GLY A 86 -6.95 2.23 -22.24
CA GLY A 86 -7.01 2.68 -23.63
C GLY A 86 -7.16 1.55 -24.64
N GLN A 87 -7.30 0.30 -24.18
CA GLN A 87 -7.64 -0.86 -25.00
C GLN A 87 -9.03 -1.43 -24.61
N LYS A 88 -9.65 -2.18 -25.55
CA LYS A 88 -11.04 -2.67 -25.39
C LYS A 88 -11.22 -3.73 -24.29
N ALA A 89 -10.14 -4.37 -23.86
CA ALA A 89 -10.19 -5.44 -22.86
C ALA A 89 -10.46 -4.91 -21.44
N HIS A 90 -10.29 -3.60 -21.23
CA HIS A 90 -10.41 -2.94 -19.95
C HIS A 90 -11.42 -1.83 -19.97
N ILE A 91 -11.88 -1.38 -18.81
CA ILE A 91 -12.84 -0.29 -18.70
C ILE A 91 -12.27 1.01 -19.27
N ASP A 92 -13.15 1.82 -19.84
CA ASP A 92 -12.80 3.17 -20.28
C ASP A 92 -12.66 4.11 -19.07
N VAL A 93 -11.48 4.62 -18.86
CA VAL A 93 -11.14 5.54 -17.77
C VAL A 93 -10.94 6.98 -18.26
N GLY A 94 -11.21 7.23 -19.56
CA GLY A 94 -11.10 8.53 -20.20
C GLY A 94 -9.68 8.89 -20.64
N TYR A 95 -8.73 7.96 -20.62
CA TYR A 95 -7.38 8.15 -21.16
C TYR A 95 -6.75 6.87 -21.69
N SER A 96 -5.64 7.01 -22.39
CA SER A 96 -4.82 5.87 -22.82
C SER A 96 -3.42 5.91 -22.20
N CYS A 97 -2.93 4.75 -21.77
CA CYS A 97 -1.55 4.55 -21.34
C CYS A 97 -0.53 4.71 -22.50
N HIS A 98 -1.00 4.88 -23.73
CA HIS A 98 -0.17 5.22 -24.89
C HIS A 98 -0.08 6.73 -25.15
N ASP A 99 -0.78 7.58 -24.37
CA ASP A 99 -0.66 9.03 -24.53
C ASP A 99 0.49 9.59 -23.66
N PRO A 100 1.59 10.07 -24.26
CA PRO A 100 2.72 10.61 -23.50
C PRO A 100 2.37 11.85 -22.66
N ASN A 101 1.31 12.59 -22.99
CA ASN A 101 0.87 13.73 -22.18
C ASN A 101 0.23 13.24 -20.89
N VAL A 102 -0.62 12.21 -20.97
CA VAL A 102 -1.23 11.55 -19.82
C VAL A 102 -0.14 11.02 -18.89
N LEU A 103 0.84 10.30 -19.43
CA LEU A 103 1.93 9.73 -18.63
C LEU A 103 2.72 10.81 -17.87
N ARG A 104 3.05 11.93 -18.53
CA ARG A 104 3.72 13.06 -17.87
C ARG A 104 2.87 13.69 -16.77
N GLN A 105 1.56 13.85 -17.00
CA GLN A 105 0.63 14.36 -15.98
C GLN A 105 0.52 13.42 -14.78
N GLN A 106 0.46 12.11 -15.01
CA GLN A 106 0.41 11.13 -13.93
C GLN A 106 1.70 11.12 -13.10
N ILE A 107 2.88 11.22 -13.74
CA ILE A 107 4.14 11.41 -13.03
C ILE A 107 4.12 12.69 -12.17
N ALA A 108 3.65 13.79 -12.71
CA ALA A 108 3.56 15.06 -11.97
C ALA A 108 2.64 14.93 -10.75
N LYS A 109 1.44 14.37 -10.92
CA LYS A 109 0.49 14.10 -9.83
C LYS A 109 1.06 13.16 -8.76
N ALA A 110 1.75 12.09 -9.18
CA ALA A 110 2.37 11.14 -8.26
C ALA A 110 3.42 11.83 -7.37
N LYS A 111 4.22 12.73 -7.97
CA LYS A 111 5.21 13.52 -7.22
C LYS A 111 4.58 14.48 -6.21
N GLU A 112 3.41 15.06 -6.50
CA GLU A 112 2.65 15.87 -5.53
C GLU A 112 2.25 15.05 -4.28
N LEU A 113 2.14 13.74 -4.41
CA LEU A 113 1.88 12.79 -3.32
C LEU A 113 3.17 12.18 -2.74
N ASN A 114 4.35 12.74 -3.05
CA ASN A 114 5.66 12.23 -2.66
C ASN A 114 5.97 10.81 -3.19
N ILE A 115 5.26 10.35 -4.20
CA ILE A 115 5.57 9.10 -4.90
C ILE A 115 6.76 9.38 -5.83
N SER A 116 7.83 8.62 -5.67
CA SER A 116 9.11 8.82 -6.35
C SER A 116 9.33 7.88 -7.54
N GLY A 117 8.35 7.01 -7.82
CA GLY A 117 8.42 6.11 -8.97
C GLY A 117 7.19 5.24 -9.12
N PHE A 118 7.07 4.67 -10.32
CA PHE A 118 6.08 3.65 -10.62
C PHE A 118 6.73 2.27 -10.76
N VAL A 119 6.06 1.27 -10.22
CA VAL A 119 6.31 -0.14 -10.48
C VAL A 119 5.22 -0.58 -11.45
N VAL A 120 5.58 -0.71 -12.72
CA VAL A 120 4.61 -0.92 -13.80
C VAL A 120 4.42 -2.41 -14.02
N ASN A 121 3.17 -2.87 -14.00
CA ASN A 121 2.84 -4.24 -14.37
C ASN A 121 3.28 -4.52 -15.81
N TRP A 122 4.01 -5.62 -15.99
CA TRP A 122 4.55 -6.00 -17.29
C TRP A 122 4.37 -7.51 -17.50
N TYR A 123 3.80 -7.87 -18.62
CA TYR A 123 3.30 -9.22 -18.92
C TYR A 123 4.11 -9.94 -19.99
N GLY A 124 5.33 -9.46 -20.27
CA GLY A 124 6.14 -9.97 -21.37
C GLY A 124 5.85 -9.28 -22.70
N PRO A 125 6.74 -9.47 -23.71
CA PRO A 125 6.66 -8.78 -25.00
C PRO A 125 5.46 -9.20 -25.86
N ARG A 126 4.81 -10.31 -25.53
CA ARG A 126 3.60 -10.78 -26.26
C ARG A 126 2.35 -9.96 -25.94
N LYS A 127 2.34 -9.24 -24.83
CA LYS A 127 1.32 -8.25 -24.50
C LYS A 127 1.77 -6.88 -25.01
N GLU A 128 1.66 -6.73 -26.35
CA GLU A 128 2.24 -5.60 -27.06
C GLU A 128 1.78 -4.23 -26.57
N PHE A 129 0.50 -4.11 -26.17
CA PHE A 129 -0.01 -2.84 -25.66
C PHE A 129 0.66 -2.46 -24.35
N GLU A 130 0.74 -3.38 -23.40
CA GLU A 130 1.34 -3.16 -22.09
C GLU A 130 2.86 -2.98 -22.19
N ASP A 131 3.54 -3.70 -23.10
CA ASP A 131 4.97 -3.54 -23.34
C ASP A 131 5.29 -2.16 -23.92
N GLN A 132 4.49 -1.69 -24.89
CA GLN A 132 4.62 -0.34 -25.45
C GLN A 132 4.34 0.74 -24.39
N ALA A 133 3.27 0.57 -23.59
CA ALA A 133 2.93 1.49 -22.50
C ALA A 133 4.05 1.56 -21.46
N TYR A 134 4.69 0.43 -21.13
CA TYR A 134 5.87 0.39 -20.27
C TYR A 134 7.02 1.24 -20.82
N GLY A 135 7.35 1.03 -22.09
CA GLY A 135 8.42 1.78 -22.77
C GLY A 135 8.15 3.29 -22.79
N LEU A 136 6.90 3.70 -23.06
CA LEU A 136 6.47 5.10 -23.05
C LEU A 136 6.56 5.71 -21.66
N MET A 137 6.15 4.95 -20.61
CA MET A 137 6.28 5.40 -19.23
C MET A 137 7.74 5.60 -18.82
N GLN A 138 8.62 4.66 -19.15
CA GLN A 138 10.05 4.80 -18.89
C GLN A 138 10.67 5.99 -19.64
N GLN A 139 10.26 6.21 -20.88
CA GLN A 139 10.68 7.38 -21.65
C GLN A 139 10.19 8.69 -21.00
N ALA A 140 8.92 8.75 -20.59
CA ALA A 140 8.38 9.93 -19.87
C ALA A 140 9.14 10.20 -18.57
N ALA A 141 9.43 9.15 -17.79
CA ALA A 141 10.18 9.27 -16.53
C ALA A 141 11.65 9.68 -16.76
N SER A 142 12.24 9.36 -17.92
CA SER A 142 13.64 9.72 -18.21
C SER A 142 13.88 11.22 -18.30
N ALA A 143 12.84 12.02 -18.51
CA ALA A 143 12.90 13.49 -18.47
C ALA A 143 13.04 14.05 -17.04
N ASP A 144 12.80 13.25 -16.01
CA ASP A 144 12.89 13.66 -14.61
C ASP A 144 13.77 12.69 -13.81
N PRO A 145 15.02 13.04 -13.51
CA PRO A 145 15.94 12.17 -12.77
C PRO A 145 15.45 11.77 -11.38
N SER A 146 14.52 12.52 -10.79
CA SER A 146 13.96 12.25 -9.46
C SER A 146 12.87 11.19 -9.47
N PHE A 147 12.32 10.82 -10.65
CA PHE A 147 11.28 9.82 -10.77
C PHE A 147 11.82 8.54 -11.43
N LYS A 148 11.46 7.38 -10.90
CA LYS A 148 11.98 6.10 -11.37
C LYS A 148 10.86 5.16 -11.79
N VAL A 149 11.21 4.18 -12.64
CA VAL A 149 10.31 3.15 -13.11
C VAL A 149 10.95 1.78 -12.90
N ALA A 150 10.20 0.82 -12.39
CA ALA A 150 10.59 -0.59 -12.34
C ALA A 150 9.53 -1.43 -13.04
N ALA A 151 9.89 -2.61 -13.49
CA ALA A 151 8.92 -3.60 -13.95
C ALA A 151 8.44 -4.45 -12.77
N GLN A 152 7.13 -4.71 -12.73
CA GLN A 152 6.55 -5.84 -12.01
C GLN A 152 6.21 -6.90 -13.07
N TYR A 153 7.03 -7.93 -13.15
CA TYR A 153 6.78 -9.03 -14.07
C TYR A 153 5.63 -9.89 -13.53
N ASP A 154 4.47 -9.77 -14.17
CA ASP A 154 3.31 -10.61 -13.89
C ASP A 154 3.44 -11.90 -14.69
N GLU A 155 3.82 -12.97 -14.00
CA GLU A 155 4.19 -14.22 -14.62
C GLU A 155 3.00 -14.86 -15.34
N ALA A 156 3.20 -15.18 -16.60
CA ALA A 156 2.40 -16.12 -17.37
C ALA A 156 0.90 -15.87 -17.43
N VAL A 157 0.53 -14.70 -17.85
CA VAL A 157 -0.86 -14.47 -18.25
C VAL A 157 -1.14 -15.24 -19.53
N ASP A 158 -2.08 -16.20 -19.48
CA ASP A 158 -2.71 -16.88 -20.63
C ASP A 158 -1.80 -17.74 -21.52
N HIS A 159 -0.75 -18.38 -20.99
CA HIS A 159 0.10 -19.25 -21.79
C HIS A 159 -0.02 -20.73 -21.44
N PRO A 160 -0.71 -21.56 -22.23
CA PRO A 160 -0.62 -23.01 -22.10
C PRO A 160 0.84 -23.44 -22.34
N GLY A 161 1.44 -24.13 -21.35
CA GLY A 161 2.84 -24.58 -21.42
C GLY A 161 3.87 -23.51 -21.08
N TYR A 162 3.48 -22.43 -20.40
CA TYR A 162 4.43 -21.47 -19.88
C TYR A 162 5.34 -22.13 -18.86
N ASP A 163 6.62 -22.04 -19.10
CA ASP A 163 7.64 -22.72 -18.30
C ASP A 163 8.83 -21.80 -18.01
N THR A 164 9.82 -22.33 -17.35
CA THR A 164 11.03 -21.61 -16.98
C THR A 164 11.76 -20.96 -18.16
N ASP A 165 11.80 -21.63 -19.32
CA ASP A 165 12.48 -21.08 -20.51
C ASP A 165 11.75 -19.85 -21.06
N ALA A 166 10.43 -19.87 -21.07
CA ALA A 166 9.61 -18.73 -21.48
C ALA A 166 9.80 -17.52 -20.54
N VAL A 167 9.85 -17.76 -19.22
CA VAL A 167 10.16 -16.70 -18.24
C VAL A 167 11.57 -16.13 -18.45
N ILE A 168 12.57 -16.98 -18.72
CA ILE A 168 13.93 -16.52 -19.01
C ILE A 168 13.94 -15.64 -20.26
N VAL A 169 13.24 -16.02 -21.32
CA VAL A 169 13.15 -15.23 -22.57
C VAL A 169 12.49 -13.89 -22.33
N ASP A 170 11.42 -13.84 -21.56
CA ASP A 170 10.74 -12.59 -21.21
C ASP A 170 11.64 -11.67 -20.39
N LEU A 171 12.28 -12.19 -19.35
CA LEU A 171 13.18 -11.39 -18.52
C LEU A 171 14.44 -10.94 -19.28
N GLN A 172 14.95 -11.76 -20.22
CA GLN A 172 16.03 -11.35 -21.10
C GLN A 172 15.59 -10.19 -21.99
N TYR A 173 14.41 -10.27 -22.60
CA TYR A 173 13.85 -9.17 -23.38
C TYR A 173 13.70 -7.89 -22.54
N LEU A 174 13.13 -8.00 -21.31
CA LEU A 174 13.02 -6.86 -20.39
C LEU A 174 14.39 -6.23 -20.13
N TYR A 175 15.39 -7.07 -19.87
CA TYR A 175 16.74 -6.61 -19.61
C TYR A 175 17.35 -5.89 -20.81
N ASP A 176 17.33 -6.52 -21.98
CA ASP A 176 17.95 -5.98 -23.19
C ASP A 176 17.25 -4.68 -23.65
N ARG A 177 15.93 -4.64 -23.53
CA ARG A 177 15.11 -3.54 -24.03
C ARG A 177 15.06 -2.33 -23.09
N TYR A 178 15.06 -2.54 -21.77
CA TYR A 178 14.73 -1.49 -20.81
C TYR A 178 15.75 -1.27 -19.69
N ILE A 179 16.62 -2.23 -19.39
CA ILE A 179 17.46 -2.22 -18.20
C ILE A 179 18.95 -2.15 -18.52
N GLY A 180 19.41 -3.01 -19.40
CA GLY A 180 20.81 -3.29 -19.66
C GLY A 180 21.55 -2.15 -20.36
N PRO A 181 22.86 -2.33 -20.59
CA PRO A 181 23.70 -1.30 -21.21
C PRO A 181 23.21 -0.82 -22.58
N GLU A 182 22.59 -1.72 -23.33
CA GLU A 182 22.13 -1.47 -24.71
C GLU A 182 20.72 -0.89 -24.79
N ALA A 183 20.03 -0.75 -23.67
CA ALA A 183 18.63 -0.32 -23.61
C ALA A 183 18.40 1.17 -23.94
N GLY A 184 19.42 1.89 -24.31
CA GLY A 184 19.33 3.31 -24.68
C GLY A 184 19.22 4.26 -23.46
N PRO A 185 19.02 5.58 -23.71
CA PRO A 185 19.11 6.59 -22.65
C PRO A 185 18.01 6.48 -21.57
N SER A 186 16.81 5.99 -21.94
CA SER A 186 15.68 5.86 -21.01
C SER A 186 15.96 4.88 -19.85
N ARG A 187 16.94 3.98 -19.99
CA ARG A 187 17.38 3.09 -18.90
C ARG A 187 17.81 3.84 -17.63
N ASN A 188 18.18 5.11 -17.76
CA ASN A 188 18.54 5.94 -16.58
C ASN A 188 17.34 6.21 -15.66
N ALA A 189 16.12 6.06 -16.16
CA ALA A 189 14.90 6.12 -15.36
C ALA A 189 14.61 4.80 -14.62
N TYR A 190 15.31 3.70 -14.96
CA TYR A 190 15.05 2.42 -14.30
C TYR A 190 15.45 2.47 -12.83
N LEU A 191 14.58 1.91 -11.97
CA LEU A 191 14.80 1.86 -10.52
C LEU A 191 16.00 0.99 -10.16
N ARG A 192 16.88 1.53 -9.33
CA ARG A 192 18.05 0.82 -8.81
C ARG A 192 18.14 0.91 -7.30
N TYR A 193 18.53 -0.17 -6.68
CA TYR A 193 18.86 -0.23 -5.27
C TYR A 193 20.32 -0.66 -5.11
N ASN A 194 21.12 0.14 -4.45
CA ASN A 194 22.58 -0.07 -4.33
C ASN A 194 23.26 -0.32 -5.69
N GLY A 195 22.85 0.45 -6.71
CA GLY A 195 23.38 0.38 -8.07
C GLY A 195 22.78 -0.75 -8.94
N ARG A 196 22.12 -1.74 -8.37
CA ARG A 196 21.53 -2.88 -9.09
C ARG A 196 20.08 -2.58 -9.51
N PRO A 197 19.66 -2.95 -10.74
CA PRO A 197 18.28 -2.80 -11.17
C PRO A 197 17.35 -3.70 -10.33
N VAL A 198 16.10 -3.24 -10.11
CA VAL A 198 15.10 -3.96 -9.32
C VAL A 198 14.00 -4.47 -10.23
N ILE A 199 13.72 -5.77 -10.20
CA ILE A 199 12.58 -6.39 -10.87
C ILE A 199 11.66 -6.95 -9.78
N PHE A 200 10.41 -6.51 -9.78
CA PHE A 200 9.37 -7.10 -8.94
C PHE A 200 8.76 -8.29 -9.66
N ILE A 201 8.50 -9.36 -8.93
CA ILE A 201 7.92 -10.59 -9.48
C ILE A 201 6.54 -10.83 -8.87
N PHE A 202 5.51 -10.83 -9.71
CA PHE A 202 4.17 -11.25 -9.35
C PHE A 202 3.94 -12.66 -9.86
N PRO A 203 4.10 -13.69 -8.99
CA PRO A 203 4.08 -15.07 -9.43
C PRO A 203 2.67 -15.54 -9.75
N LYS A 204 2.58 -16.52 -10.63
CA LYS A 204 1.42 -17.37 -10.83
C LYS A 204 1.70 -18.78 -10.30
N GLU A 205 0.66 -19.58 -10.16
CA GLU A 205 0.80 -21.01 -9.89
C GLU A 205 1.33 -21.71 -11.16
N SER A 206 2.64 -21.72 -11.32
CA SER A 206 3.34 -22.25 -12.48
C SER A 206 4.41 -23.27 -12.08
N ASN A 207 4.97 -23.96 -13.09
CA ASN A 207 6.10 -24.86 -12.92
C ASN A 207 7.46 -24.14 -13.05
N THR A 208 7.49 -22.85 -12.89
CA THR A 208 8.71 -22.04 -13.04
C THR A 208 9.75 -22.40 -11.99
N ASP A 209 10.96 -22.73 -12.45
CA ASP A 209 12.14 -22.94 -11.60
C ASP A 209 12.89 -21.61 -11.41
N TRP A 210 12.58 -20.93 -10.31
CA TRP A 210 13.20 -19.66 -9.97
C TRP A 210 14.67 -19.76 -9.61
N ASN A 211 15.18 -20.92 -9.18
CA ASN A 211 16.63 -21.12 -8.98
C ASN A 211 17.39 -21.06 -10.32
N ARG A 212 16.83 -21.67 -11.36
CA ARG A 212 17.40 -21.59 -12.72
C ARG A 212 17.33 -20.16 -13.26
N ILE A 213 16.22 -19.45 -13.09
CA ILE A 213 16.10 -18.04 -13.47
C ILE A 213 17.15 -17.21 -12.73
N ARG A 214 17.33 -17.44 -11.45
CA ARG A 214 18.33 -16.73 -10.66
C ARG A 214 19.76 -16.99 -11.16
N GLN A 215 20.06 -18.22 -11.54
CA GLN A 215 21.35 -18.57 -12.11
C GLN A 215 21.63 -17.81 -13.42
N VAL A 216 20.63 -17.72 -14.29
CA VAL A 216 20.74 -16.97 -15.56
C VAL A 216 20.91 -15.48 -15.30
N THR A 217 20.03 -14.89 -14.51
CA THR A 217 20.03 -13.43 -14.26
C THR A 217 21.28 -12.96 -13.50
N ARG A 218 21.89 -13.80 -12.68
CA ARG A 218 23.17 -13.50 -12.01
C ARG A 218 24.36 -13.39 -12.99
N SER A 219 24.26 -14.01 -14.16
CA SER A 219 25.33 -13.96 -15.19
C SER A 219 25.26 -12.72 -16.07
N TRP A 220 24.22 -11.91 -15.97
CA TRP A 220 24.08 -10.68 -16.74
C TRP A 220 25.11 -9.63 -16.31
N PRO A 221 25.55 -8.74 -17.24
CA PRO A 221 26.53 -7.69 -16.93
C PRO A 221 26.11 -6.78 -15.74
N ASP A 222 24.82 -6.60 -15.56
CA ASP A 222 24.21 -5.77 -14.52
C ASP A 222 23.09 -6.58 -13.84
N PRO A 223 23.45 -7.53 -12.95
CA PRO A 223 22.52 -8.53 -12.45
C PRO A 223 21.44 -7.89 -11.57
N PRO A 224 20.14 -8.13 -11.88
CA PRO A 224 19.05 -7.51 -11.14
C PRO A 224 18.89 -8.08 -9.74
N LEU A 225 18.25 -7.27 -8.88
CA LEU A 225 17.60 -7.71 -7.66
C LEU A 225 16.20 -8.22 -8.02
N LEU A 226 15.86 -9.44 -7.60
CA LEU A 226 14.55 -10.02 -7.77
C LEU A 226 13.78 -9.92 -6.45
N ILE A 227 12.68 -9.16 -6.46
CA ILE A 227 11.81 -8.96 -5.31
C ILE A 227 10.48 -9.67 -5.58
N TYR A 228 10.19 -10.70 -4.79
CA TYR A 228 9.07 -11.61 -5.05
C TYR A 228 7.86 -11.27 -4.17
N LYS A 229 6.65 -11.42 -4.71
CA LYS A 229 5.41 -11.20 -3.97
C LYS A 229 5.23 -12.25 -2.88
N ASP A 230 4.88 -11.81 -1.69
CA ASP A 230 4.86 -12.64 -0.50
C ASP A 230 6.23 -13.26 -0.22
N MET A 231 6.29 -14.47 0.32
CA MET A 231 7.54 -15.19 0.59
C MET A 231 7.53 -16.53 -0.12
N SER A 232 8.70 -17.03 -0.45
CA SER A 232 8.83 -18.32 -1.13
C SER A 232 9.70 -19.26 -0.33
N ASP A 233 9.08 -20.26 0.32
CA ASP A 233 9.80 -21.33 0.99
C ASP A 233 10.43 -22.31 -0.01
N LYS A 234 9.83 -22.41 -1.21
CA LYS A 234 10.33 -23.31 -2.27
C LYS A 234 11.65 -22.84 -2.89
N TYR A 235 11.85 -21.51 -2.97
CA TYR A 235 12.99 -20.90 -3.64
C TYR A 235 13.65 -19.79 -2.79
N PRO A 236 14.13 -20.11 -1.58
CA PRO A 236 14.59 -19.08 -0.62
C PRO A 236 15.81 -18.30 -1.13
N ASP A 237 16.66 -18.93 -1.96
CA ASP A 237 17.91 -18.33 -2.48
C ASP A 237 17.74 -17.64 -3.84
N ALA A 238 16.56 -17.76 -4.46
CA ALA A 238 16.32 -17.18 -5.77
C ALA A 238 16.07 -15.66 -5.68
N PHE A 239 15.57 -15.18 -4.55
CA PHE A 239 15.11 -13.81 -4.40
C PHE A 239 15.99 -13.00 -3.45
N ASP A 240 16.19 -11.72 -3.79
CA ASP A 240 16.91 -10.75 -2.95
C ASP A 240 15.98 -10.10 -1.91
N GLY A 241 14.67 -10.22 -2.08
CA GLY A 241 13.69 -9.67 -1.16
C GLY A 241 12.27 -10.09 -1.48
N TYR A 242 11.36 -9.59 -0.65
CA TYR A 242 9.94 -9.88 -0.73
C TYR A 242 9.11 -8.60 -0.54
N TYR A 243 7.94 -8.56 -1.17
CA TYR A 243 7.00 -7.46 -1.01
C TYR A 243 5.60 -7.95 -0.63
N ALA A 244 4.94 -7.18 0.24
CA ALA A 244 3.55 -7.42 0.58
C ALA A 244 2.62 -7.04 -0.57
N TRP A 245 1.43 -7.63 -0.63
CA TRP A 245 0.39 -7.33 -1.60
C TRP A 245 -0.98 -7.34 -0.94
N VAL A 246 -1.93 -6.55 -1.47
CA VAL A 246 -3.30 -6.54 -0.97
C VAL A 246 -3.91 -7.94 -0.94
N GLN A 247 -4.49 -8.31 0.21
CA GLN A 247 -5.07 -9.65 0.44
C GLN A 247 -6.56 -9.53 0.74
N PRO A 248 -7.42 -9.45 -0.27
CA PRO A 248 -8.85 -9.30 -0.04
C PRO A 248 -9.55 -10.57 0.49
N GLY A 249 -8.83 -11.70 0.54
CA GLY A 249 -9.37 -12.97 1.03
C GLY A 249 -10.29 -13.69 0.04
N LYS A 250 -10.59 -14.99 0.32
CA LYS A 250 -11.46 -15.81 -0.54
C LYS A 250 -12.93 -15.46 -0.37
N ASP A 251 -13.35 -15.14 0.83
CA ASP A 251 -14.75 -14.90 1.20
C ASP A 251 -15.09 -13.40 1.22
N GLY A 252 -14.20 -12.58 0.72
CA GLY A 252 -14.28 -11.13 0.84
C GLY A 252 -14.00 -10.66 2.28
N TRP A 253 -13.66 -9.40 2.40
CA TRP A 253 -13.44 -8.77 3.70
C TRP A 253 -14.75 -8.20 4.23
N ALA A 254 -14.89 -8.15 5.54
CA ALA A 254 -16.07 -7.57 6.13
C ALA A 254 -16.27 -6.12 5.66
N ARG A 255 -17.49 -5.80 5.18
CA ARG A 255 -17.82 -4.46 4.65
C ARG A 255 -17.70 -3.34 5.70
N ASP A 256 -17.78 -3.69 6.98
CA ASP A 256 -17.56 -2.76 8.08
C ASP A 256 -16.08 -2.38 8.28
N GLY A 257 -15.18 -2.95 7.49
CA GLY A 257 -13.75 -2.71 7.56
C GLY A 257 -13.08 -3.35 8.77
N SER A 258 -13.71 -4.35 9.39
CA SER A 258 -13.14 -5.07 10.53
C SER A 258 -11.91 -5.88 10.16
N ASN A 259 -11.70 -6.13 8.88
CA ASN A 259 -10.53 -6.80 8.36
C ASN A 259 -10.02 -6.08 7.09
N TYR A 260 -8.92 -5.39 7.20
CA TYR A 260 -8.27 -4.64 6.11
C TYR A 260 -6.90 -5.23 5.72
N GLY A 261 -6.60 -6.45 6.11
CA GLY A 261 -5.32 -7.11 5.87
C GLY A 261 -4.34 -7.02 7.04
N GLU A 262 -4.81 -6.64 8.23
CA GLU A 262 -3.95 -6.45 9.41
C GLU A 262 -3.19 -7.72 9.79
N ASP A 263 -3.88 -8.86 9.84
CA ASP A 263 -3.28 -10.14 10.23
C ASP A 263 -2.21 -10.58 9.23
N TYR A 264 -2.50 -10.45 7.94
CA TYR A 264 -1.54 -10.74 6.87
C TYR A 264 -0.30 -9.83 6.97
N LEU A 265 -0.49 -8.52 7.12
CA LEU A 265 0.63 -7.58 7.20
C LEU A 265 1.48 -7.81 8.46
N ASN A 266 0.85 -8.05 9.61
CA ASN A 266 1.58 -8.40 10.83
C ASN A 266 2.37 -9.70 10.67
N TYR A 267 1.79 -10.71 9.99
CA TYR A 267 2.48 -11.96 9.67
C TYR A 267 3.67 -11.69 8.73
N PHE A 268 3.45 -11.00 7.59
CA PHE A 268 4.48 -10.70 6.61
C PHE A 268 5.66 -9.95 7.22
N TYR A 269 5.41 -8.82 7.89
CA TYR A 269 6.49 -8.01 8.45
C TYR A 269 7.25 -8.70 9.57
N ARG A 270 6.57 -9.47 10.41
CA ARG A 270 7.23 -10.26 11.45
C ARG A 270 8.16 -11.31 10.82
N ASN A 271 7.68 -12.06 9.83
CA ASN A 271 8.50 -13.05 9.14
C ASN A 271 9.72 -12.43 8.47
N MET A 272 9.55 -11.26 7.83
CA MET A 272 10.69 -10.54 7.26
C MET A 272 11.77 -10.23 8.31
N GLN A 273 11.37 -9.80 9.51
CA GLN A 273 12.31 -9.44 10.56
C GLN A 273 12.94 -10.66 11.25
N GLU A 274 12.16 -11.70 11.49
CA GLU A 274 12.58 -12.86 12.29
C GLU A 274 13.26 -13.95 11.44
N HIS A 275 12.79 -14.16 10.21
CA HIS A 275 13.23 -15.29 9.37
C HIS A 275 13.97 -14.88 8.09
N HIS A 276 13.82 -13.62 7.66
CA HIS A 276 14.46 -13.10 6.44
C HIS A 276 15.17 -11.75 6.67
N PRO A 277 15.99 -11.60 7.76
CA PRO A 277 16.62 -10.32 8.08
C PRO A 277 17.67 -9.88 7.05
N ASP A 278 18.14 -10.80 6.23
CA ASP A 278 19.10 -10.58 5.13
C ASP A 278 18.43 -10.19 3.81
N LYS A 279 17.09 -10.27 3.73
CA LYS A 279 16.32 -9.96 2.54
C LYS A 279 15.81 -8.53 2.54
N ILE A 280 15.63 -7.98 1.36
CA ILE A 280 15.01 -6.66 1.19
C ILE A 280 13.51 -6.80 1.49
N ALA A 281 13.05 -6.10 2.52
CA ALA A 281 11.63 -5.99 2.82
C ALA A 281 11.03 -4.78 2.09
N VAL A 282 9.94 -4.99 1.37
CA VAL A 282 9.16 -3.93 0.73
C VAL A 282 7.75 -3.95 1.30
N GLY A 283 7.35 -2.83 1.91
CA GLY A 283 6.01 -2.69 2.47
C GLY A 283 4.95 -2.41 1.42
N ALA A 284 3.68 -2.54 1.80
CA ALA A 284 2.55 -2.19 0.97
C ALA A 284 1.52 -1.36 1.73
N VAL A 285 0.77 -0.53 1.02
CA VAL A 285 -0.36 0.24 1.52
C VAL A 285 -1.43 0.37 0.44
N TRP A 286 -2.70 0.21 0.84
CA TRP A 286 -3.86 0.27 -0.06
C TRP A 286 -5.02 1.05 0.55
N PRO A 287 -5.84 1.73 -0.28
CA PRO A 287 -6.96 2.52 0.22
C PRO A 287 -8.18 1.68 0.61
N GLY A 288 -8.34 0.55 -0.02
CA GLY A 288 -9.42 -0.41 0.00
C GLY A 288 -9.28 -1.36 -1.17
N PHE A 289 -10.32 -2.14 -1.45
CA PHE A 289 -10.37 -3.07 -2.58
C PHE A 289 -11.83 -3.34 -2.97
N ASP A 290 -12.13 -3.33 -4.25
CA ASP A 290 -13.44 -3.72 -4.80
C ASP A 290 -13.27 -4.17 -6.24
N ASP A 291 -13.22 -5.49 -6.46
CA ASP A 291 -13.03 -6.07 -7.78
C ASP A 291 -14.34 -6.23 -8.60
N SER A 292 -15.42 -5.60 -8.16
CA SER A 292 -16.72 -5.75 -8.82
C SER A 292 -16.74 -5.30 -10.29
N LYS A 293 -15.78 -4.49 -10.72
CA LYS A 293 -15.63 -4.01 -12.10
C LYS A 293 -14.67 -4.84 -12.93
N ALA A 294 -13.89 -5.70 -12.31
CA ALA A 294 -12.93 -6.53 -13.00
C ALA A 294 -13.61 -7.70 -13.71
N SER A 295 -13.17 -8.04 -14.92
CA SER A 295 -13.66 -9.22 -15.64
C SER A 295 -13.31 -10.54 -14.94
N TRP A 296 -12.30 -10.51 -14.06
CA TRP A 296 -11.86 -11.62 -13.18
C TRP A 296 -12.40 -11.53 -11.77
N SER A 297 -13.43 -10.71 -11.54
CA SER A 297 -14.02 -10.47 -10.21
C SER A 297 -14.40 -11.77 -9.50
N ARG A 298 -14.17 -11.78 -8.19
CA ARG A 298 -14.63 -12.80 -7.25
C ARG A 298 -15.52 -12.19 -6.16
N ASN A 299 -16.02 -10.96 -6.38
CA ASN A 299 -16.82 -10.16 -5.44
C ASN A 299 -16.10 -9.93 -4.10
N ARG A 300 -14.78 -9.68 -4.17
CA ARG A 300 -13.96 -9.38 -3.00
C ARG A 300 -14.06 -7.90 -2.68
N HIS A 301 -14.00 -7.58 -1.39
CA HIS A 301 -14.16 -6.20 -0.93
C HIS A 301 -13.38 -5.94 0.36
N ILE A 302 -12.62 -4.85 0.39
CA ILE A 302 -12.09 -4.20 1.61
C ILE A 302 -12.65 -2.78 1.65
N ALA A 303 -13.35 -2.42 2.72
CA ALA A 303 -13.97 -1.10 2.84
C ALA A 303 -12.90 0.01 2.90
N TYR A 304 -13.11 1.10 2.16
CA TYR A 304 -12.19 2.25 2.14
C TYR A 304 -12.22 3.09 3.42
N ARG A 305 -13.37 3.13 4.09
CA ARG A 305 -13.59 3.85 5.35
C ARG A 305 -13.11 5.31 5.33
N CYS A 306 -13.36 6.01 4.21
CA CYS A 306 -12.93 7.40 4.01
C CYS A 306 -11.43 7.64 4.21
N GLY A 307 -10.59 6.74 3.73
CA GLY A 307 -9.14 6.81 3.86
C GLY A 307 -8.58 6.15 5.14
N LYS A 308 -9.46 5.78 6.09
CA LYS A 308 -9.01 5.14 7.33
C LYS A 308 -8.33 3.79 7.08
N THR A 309 -8.75 3.05 6.05
CA THR A 309 -8.09 1.80 5.66
C THR A 309 -6.64 2.06 5.27
N PHE A 310 -6.38 3.06 4.45
CA PHE A 310 -5.03 3.46 4.08
C PHE A 310 -4.17 3.83 5.30
N GLU A 311 -4.74 4.62 6.23
CA GLU A 311 -4.05 5.01 7.47
C GLU A 311 -3.75 3.81 8.37
N ASP A 312 -4.70 2.87 8.51
CA ASP A 312 -4.54 1.68 9.34
C ASP A 312 -3.46 0.74 8.76
N VAL A 313 -3.46 0.51 7.45
CA VAL A 313 -2.42 -0.26 6.75
C VAL A 313 -1.04 0.39 6.92
N LEU A 314 -0.95 1.70 6.73
CA LEU A 314 0.29 2.46 6.93
C LEU A 314 0.77 2.40 8.39
N ARG A 315 -0.14 2.37 9.37
CA ARG A 315 0.19 2.22 10.79
C ARG A 315 0.81 0.86 11.07
N VAL A 316 0.28 -0.22 10.45
CA VAL A 316 0.90 -1.56 10.59
C VAL A 316 2.32 -1.55 10.03
N PHE A 317 2.54 -0.99 8.84
CA PHE A 317 3.90 -0.84 8.32
C PHE A 317 4.83 -0.10 9.29
N ARG A 318 4.41 1.06 9.80
CA ARG A 318 5.20 1.88 10.73
C ARG A 318 5.50 1.22 12.06
N LYS A 319 4.71 0.22 12.47
CA LYS A 319 4.97 -0.59 13.68
C LYS A 319 6.25 -1.42 13.54
N TYR A 320 6.56 -1.88 12.32
CA TYR A 320 7.70 -2.75 12.05
C TYR A 320 8.89 -1.99 11.44
N TYR A 321 8.64 -0.94 10.67
CA TYR A 321 9.65 -0.20 9.94
C TYR A 321 9.58 1.30 10.25
N GLY A 322 10.68 1.81 10.75
CA GLY A 322 10.85 3.21 11.15
C GLY A 322 12.31 3.63 11.03
N SER A 323 12.72 4.66 11.77
CA SER A 323 14.09 5.22 11.68
C SER A 323 15.20 4.24 12.06
N GLN A 324 14.91 3.26 12.91
CA GLN A 324 15.91 2.28 13.38
C GLN A 324 15.93 0.99 12.55
N ASN A 325 14.88 0.70 11.81
CA ASN A 325 14.73 -0.49 10.97
C ASN A 325 14.06 -0.05 9.68
N ALA A 326 14.85 0.38 8.71
CA ALA A 326 14.34 0.98 7.49
C ALA A 326 14.10 -0.06 6.41
N ALA A 327 12.86 -0.10 5.86
CA ALA A 327 12.61 -0.71 4.57
C ALA A 327 12.93 0.31 3.47
N PRO A 328 13.55 -0.10 2.33
CA PRO A 328 13.93 0.86 1.29
C PRO A 328 12.73 1.43 0.53
N TYR A 329 11.65 0.66 0.43
CA TYR A 329 10.47 1.00 -0.34
C TYR A 329 9.17 0.67 0.40
N LEU A 330 8.15 1.49 0.11
CA LEU A 330 6.75 1.24 0.45
C LEU A 330 5.94 1.37 -0.84
N LEU A 331 5.22 0.32 -1.23
CA LEU A 331 4.36 0.30 -2.41
C LEU A 331 2.97 0.83 -2.06
N VAL A 332 2.48 1.76 -2.85
CA VAL A 332 1.07 2.13 -2.90
C VAL A 332 0.39 1.21 -3.91
N GLU A 333 -0.56 0.46 -3.46
CA GLU A 333 -1.32 -0.49 -4.27
C GLU A 333 -2.75 0.02 -4.42
N THR A 334 -3.06 0.67 -5.56
CA THR A 334 -2.27 0.94 -6.76
C THR A 334 -2.34 2.42 -7.14
N TRP A 335 -1.60 2.85 -8.17
CA TRP A 335 -1.81 4.18 -8.75
C TRP A 335 -3.17 4.28 -9.42
N ASN A 336 -3.50 3.32 -10.31
CA ASN A 336 -4.61 3.44 -11.25
C ASN A 336 -5.36 2.12 -11.51
N ASP A 337 -5.41 1.16 -10.58
CA ASP A 337 -6.27 -0.01 -10.78
C ASP A 337 -7.71 0.30 -10.40
N TYR A 338 -8.46 0.80 -11.38
CA TYR A 338 -9.87 1.13 -11.24
C TYR A 338 -10.80 -0.09 -11.32
N GLU A 339 -10.30 -1.22 -11.80
CA GLU A 339 -11.05 -2.47 -11.90
C GLU A 339 -11.08 -3.23 -10.58
N GLU A 340 -9.99 -3.15 -9.83
CA GLU A 340 -9.91 -3.67 -8.45
C GLU A 340 -10.16 -2.58 -7.38
N GLY A 341 -10.41 -1.33 -7.81
CA GLY A 341 -10.75 -0.22 -6.94
C GLY A 341 -9.65 0.18 -5.95
N THR A 342 -8.41 -0.18 -6.22
CA THR A 342 -7.27 0.18 -5.38
C THR A 342 -6.61 1.50 -5.79
N ASP A 343 -7.18 2.19 -6.77
CA ASP A 343 -6.61 3.40 -7.33
C ASP A 343 -6.50 4.56 -6.33
N VAL A 344 -5.36 5.27 -6.37
CA VAL A 344 -5.13 6.50 -5.60
C VAL A 344 -5.02 7.73 -6.49
N GLU A 345 -4.97 7.57 -7.82
CA GLU A 345 -4.85 8.66 -8.78
C GLU A 345 -5.96 9.70 -8.63
N ARG A 346 -7.20 9.23 -8.36
CA ARG A 346 -8.38 10.08 -8.19
C ARG A 346 -8.61 10.48 -6.75
N SER A 347 -8.46 9.57 -5.82
CA SER A 347 -8.65 9.83 -4.38
C SER A 347 -8.21 8.64 -3.53
N ILE A 348 -7.59 8.90 -2.40
CA ILE A 348 -7.34 7.88 -1.36
C ILE A 348 -8.59 7.71 -0.47
N GLY A 349 -9.46 8.69 -0.41
CA GLY A 349 -10.63 8.72 0.48
C GLY A 349 -11.94 8.53 -0.26
N HIS A 350 -12.28 7.30 -0.62
CA HIS A 350 -13.63 6.97 -1.09
C HIS A 350 -14.62 7.05 0.07
N CYS A 351 -15.27 8.21 0.23
CA CYS A 351 -16.30 8.44 1.23
C CYS A 351 -17.69 8.24 0.62
N GLY A 352 -18.28 7.07 0.82
CA GLY A 352 -19.70 6.83 0.56
C GLY A 352 -20.03 6.41 -0.86
N GLY A 353 -20.94 5.46 -0.92
CA GLY A 353 -21.47 4.70 -1.99
C GLY A 353 -21.56 5.39 -3.35
N ASN A 354 -21.28 4.60 -4.37
CA ASN A 354 -21.41 4.95 -5.79
C ASN A 354 -20.76 6.28 -6.18
N SER A 355 -19.46 6.36 -6.15
CA SER A 355 -18.75 7.29 -6.99
C SER A 355 -18.87 6.79 -8.43
N GLY A 356 -20.03 7.10 -9.03
CA GLY A 356 -20.23 6.98 -10.45
C GLY A 356 -19.12 7.74 -11.15
N ILE A 357 -18.55 7.11 -12.16
CA ILE A 357 -17.55 7.61 -13.10
C ILE A 357 -18.04 8.88 -13.86
N ASN A 358 -19.17 9.47 -13.46
CA ASN A 358 -19.83 10.57 -14.16
C ASN A 358 -19.89 11.82 -13.30
N SER A 359 -18.85 12.68 -13.34
CA SER A 359 -19.05 14.13 -13.20
C SER A 359 -17.81 15.02 -13.23
N ALA A 360 -16.70 14.60 -13.80
CA ALA A 360 -15.53 15.50 -13.90
C ALA A 360 -15.02 15.74 -15.33
N VAL A 361 -15.73 15.31 -16.38
CA VAL A 361 -15.35 15.57 -17.79
C VAL A 361 -16.38 16.40 -18.56
N ALA A 362 -17.45 16.85 -17.91
CA ALA A 362 -18.43 17.76 -18.52
C ALA A 362 -18.31 19.18 -17.90
N GLY A 363 -17.40 19.96 -18.40
CA GLY A 363 -17.29 21.38 -18.03
C GLY A 363 -15.95 21.97 -18.37
N GLU A 364 -15.70 22.21 -19.65
CA GLU A 364 -15.31 23.48 -20.23
C GLU A 364 -15.04 23.30 -21.72
N GLN A 365 -15.97 23.83 -22.50
CA GLN A 365 -15.74 24.17 -23.91
C GLN A 365 -14.95 25.47 -23.99
#